data_af1727989a6d20929a4f7ac7edf53c7b
#
_entry.id   af1727989a6d20929a4f7ac7edf53c7b
#
_cell.length_a   1.000
_cell.length_b   1.000
_cell.length_c   1.000
_cell.angle_alpha   90.00
_cell.angle_beta   90.00
_cell.angle_gamma   90.00
#
_symmetry.space_group_name_H-M   'P 1'
#
loop_
_entity.id
_entity.type
_entity.pdbx_description
1 polymer ?
#
loop_
_entity_poly.entity_id
_entity_poly.type
_entity_poly.pdbx_seq_one_letter_code
_entity_poly.pdbx_strand_id
1 'polypeptide(L)'
;MSTNNKVTSKKVSSLAGKTLKSNYASQTAKSLAASALSQRQKGNQTGSQMENLASKALTSSKYSRETKTIAGSVLAQANKER
;
A
#
# COMPACT_ATOMS: atom_id res chain seq x y z
N MET A 1 23.96 1.84 0.53
CA MET A 1 23.01 2.02 0.14
C MET A 1 22.14 2.70 0.85
N SER A 2 21.60 3.35 0.46
CA SER A 2 20.88 4.09 1.21
C SER A 2 19.74 3.40 1.65
N THR A 3 19.50 3.43 2.83
CA THR A 3 18.42 2.91 3.23
C THR A 3 17.35 3.78 3.05
N ASN A 4 16.37 3.37 2.61
CA ASN A 4 15.32 4.15 2.38
C ASN A 4 14.37 4.11 3.45
N ASN A 5 14.31 5.10 4.20
CA ASN A 5 13.40 5.19 5.26
C ASN A 5 12.06 5.69 4.88
N LYS A 6 11.84 5.96 3.63
CA LYS A 6 10.59 6.42 3.23
C LYS A 6 9.62 5.33 3.23
N VAL A 7 8.46 5.59 3.65
CA VAL A 7 7.49 4.64 3.77
C VAL A 7 7.01 4.13 2.47
N THR A 8 6.75 5.00 1.54
CA THR A 8 6.32 4.61 0.23
C THR A 8 7.35 5.04 -0.77
N SER A 9 8.02 4.09 -1.38
CA SER A 9 9.06 4.39 -2.32
C SER A 9 8.45 4.82 -3.64
N LYS A 10 9.26 5.35 -4.52
CA LYS A 10 8.82 5.71 -5.85
C LYS A 10 8.26 4.53 -6.59
N LYS A 11 8.83 3.37 -6.38
CA LYS A 11 8.40 2.17 -7.02
C LYS A 11 6.98 1.82 -6.59
N VAL A 12 6.70 1.90 -5.30
CA VAL A 12 5.38 1.61 -4.79
C VAL A 12 4.38 2.67 -5.22
N SER A 13 4.79 3.93 -5.27
CA SER A 13 3.94 4.99 -5.76
C SER A 13 3.51 4.74 -7.19
N SER A 14 4.44 4.33 -8.02
CA SER A 14 4.16 4.04 -9.40
C SER A 14 3.19 2.86 -9.53
N LEU A 15 3.42 1.81 -8.75
CA LEU A 15 2.55 0.66 -8.72
C LEU A 15 1.16 1.05 -8.26
N ALA A 16 1.07 1.86 -7.23
CA ALA A 16 -0.20 2.30 -6.70
C ALA A 16 -0.97 3.11 -7.74
N GLY A 17 -0.28 3.99 -8.44
CA GLY A 17 -0.90 4.78 -9.49
C GLY A 17 -1.47 3.91 -10.59
N LYS A 18 -0.71 2.90 -11.00
CA LYS A 18 -1.17 1.97 -12.03
C LYS A 18 -2.37 1.18 -11.55
N THR A 19 -2.35 0.77 -10.30
CA THR A 19 -3.44 0.00 -9.72
C THR A 19 -4.73 0.80 -9.72
N LEU A 20 -4.63 2.07 -9.36
CA LEU A 20 -5.81 2.91 -9.34
C LEU A 20 -6.43 3.10 -10.71
N LYS A 21 -5.60 3.08 -11.74
CA LYS A 21 -6.10 3.26 -13.10
C LYS A 21 -6.54 1.97 -13.75
N SER A 22 -6.24 0.84 -13.15
CA SER A 22 -6.52 -0.44 -13.76
C SER A 22 -7.99 -0.80 -13.62
N ASN A 23 -8.58 -1.28 -14.70
CA ASN A 23 -9.95 -1.75 -14.66
C ASN A 23 -10.03 -3.15 -14.11
N TYR A 24 -8.89 -3.81 -13.98
CA TYR A 24 -8.86 -5.17 -13.49
C TYR A 24 -8.50 -5.29 -12.03
N ALA A 25 -8.10 -4.19 -11.42
CA ALA A 25 -7.72 -4.25 -10.02
C ALA A 25 -8.95 -4.36 -9.14
N SER A 26 -8.84 -5.13 -8.06
CA SER A 26 -9.97 -5.28 -7.16
C SER A 26 -10.17 -4.01 -6.34
N GLN A 27 -11.29 -3.92 -5.72
CA GLN A 27 -11.61 -2.80 -4.85
C GLN A 27 -10.59 -2.72 -3.72
N THR A 28 -10.22 -3.85 -3.18
CA THR A 28 -9.22 -3.91 -2.12
C THR A 28 -7.89 -3.35 -2.61
N ALA A 29 -7.47 -3.76 -3.79
CA ALA A 29 -6.21 -3.28 -4.35
C ALA A 29 -6.24 -1.77 -4.55
N LYS A 30 -7.35 -1.24 -5.03
CA LYS A 30 -7.48 0.18 -5.25
C LYS A 30 -7.48 0.95 -3.94
N SER A 31 -8.13 0.41 -2.92
CA SER A 31 -8.13 1.05 -1.61
C SER A 31 -6.74 1.12 -1.02
N LEU A 32 -5.99 0.03 -1.14
CA LEU A 32 -4.62 0.00 -0.64
C LEU A 32 -3.74 0.97 -1.42
N ALA A 33 -3.94 1.03 -2.73
CA ALA A 33 -3.15 1.94 -3.56
C ALA A 33 -3.41 3.39 -3.19
N ALA A 34 -4.66 3.74 -2.96
CA ALA A 34 -5.01 5.09 -2.58
C ALA A 34 -4.40 5.46 -1.24
N SER A 35 -4.42 4.52 -0.30
CA SER A 35 -3.82 4.73 1.01
C SER A 35 -2.31 4.95 0.91
N ALA A 36 -1.64 4.14 0.10
CA ALA A 36 -0.20 4.27 -0.07
C ALA A 36 0.18 5.62 -0.67
N LEU A 37 -0.58 6.08 -1.66
CA LEU A 37 -0.31 7.37 -2.27
C LEU A 37 -0.57 8.52 -1.32
N SER A 38 -1.62 8.41 -0.53
CA SER A 38 -1.97 9.43 0.42
C SER A 38 -0.89 9.58 1.48
N GLN A 39 -0.35 8.47 1.95
CA GLN A 39 0.71 8.50 2.94
C GLN A 39 1.95 9.17 2.38
N ARG A 40 2.29 8.89 1.14
CA ARG A 40 3.46 9.48 0.55
C ARG A 40 3.31 11.00 0.40
N GLN A 41 2.15 11.43 -0.02
CA GLN A 41 1.97 12.84 -0.29
C GLN A 41 1.71 13.67 0.93
N LYS A 42 0.96 13.16 1.86
CA LYS A 42 0.54 13.96 2.99
C LYS A 42 0.98 13.44 4.33
N GLY A 43 1.57 12.31 4.37
CA GLY A 43 1.99 11.73 5.64
C GLY A 43 0.83 11.34 6.54
N ASN A 44 -0.30 11.05 5.95
CA ASN A 44 -1.46 10.67 6.73
C ASN A 44 -1.23 9.34 7.42
N GLN A 45 -1.83 9.20 8.57
CA GLN A 45 -1.71 7.95 9.30
C GLN A 45 -2.56 6.88 8.67
N THR A 46 -2.13 5.65 8.79
CA THR A 46 -2.87 4.52 8.31
C THR A 46 -3.88 4.11 9.38
N GLY A 47 -5.13 4.08 9.02
CA GLY A 47 -6.16 3.67 9.96
C GLY A 47 -6.18 2.17 10.17
N SER A 48 -6.82 1.73 11.24
CA SER A 48 -6.87 0.31 11.56
C SER A 48 -7.62 -0.50 10.51
N GLN A 49 -8.60 0.08 9.85
CA GLN A 49 -9.30 -0.62 8.78
C GLN A 49 -8.37 -0.92 7.63
N MET A 50 -7.53 0.03 7.29
CA MET A 50 -6.59 -0.14 6.20
C MET A 50 -5.49 -1.12 6.58
N GLU A 51 -5.09 -1.10 7.84
CA GLU A 51 -4.13 -2.04 8.34
C GLU A 51 -4.65 -3.46 8.21
N ASN A 52 -5.90 -3.69 8.60
CA ASN A 52 -6.50 -5.00 8.49
C ASN A 52 -6.61 -5.44 7.04
N LEU A 53 -6.98 -4.52 6.17
CA LEU A 53 -7.12 -4.82 4.77
C LEU A 53 -5.76 -5.21 4.18
N ALA A 54 -4.73 -4.49 4.54
CA ALA A 54 -3.38 -4.78 4.05
C ALA A 54 -2.90 -6.13 4.55
N SER A 55 -3.18 -6.42 5.80
CA SER A 55 -2.78 -7.69 6.38
C SER A 55 -3.48 -8.86 5.67
N LYS A 56 -4.76 -8.71 5.40
CA LYS A 56 -5.49 -9.75 4.69
C LYS A 56 -4.95 -9.93 3.27
N ALA A 57 -4.61 -8.84 2.62
CA ALA A 57 -4.08 -8.93 1.27
C ALA A 57 -2.74 -9.65 1.25
N LEU A 58 -1.91 -9.43 2.24
CA LEU A 58 -0.61 -10.07 2.30
C LEU A 58 -0.72 -11.56 2.52
N THR A 59 -1.71 -12.00 3.26
CA THR A 59 -1.82 -13.41 3.57
C THR A 59 -2.73 -14.16 2.61
N SER A 60 -3.38 -13.48 1.70
CA SER A 60 -4.29 -14.13 0.77
C SER A 60 -3.59 -14.48 -0.52
N SER A 61 -3.85 -15.64 -1.07
CA SER A 61 -3.27 -16.02 -2.33
C SER A 61 -4.05 -15.45 -3.50
N LYS A 62 -5.18 -14.80 -3.25
CA LYS A 62 -5.97 -14.29 -4.29
C LYS A 62 -5.50 -12.99 -4.91
N TYR A 63 -4.62 -12.27 -4.25
CA TYR A 63 -4.17 -10.98 -4.74
C TYR A 63 -2.84 -11.10 -5.47
N SER A 64 -2.61 -10.18 -6.41
CA SER A 64 -1.39 -10.20 -7.20
C SER A 64 -0.19 -9.77 -6.38
N ARG A 65 0.98 -10.01 -6.93
CA ARG A 65 2.21 -9.61 -6.29
C ARG A 65 2.25 -8.09 -6.10
N GLU A 66 1.75 -7.36 -7.09
CA GLU A 66 1.72 -5.90 -7.01
C GLU A 66 0.85 -5.43 -5.85
N THR A 67 -0.31 -6.06 -5.68
CA THR A 67 -1.19 -5.71 -4.59
C THR A 67 -0.53 -6.01 -3.25
N LYS A 68 0.17 -7.14 -3.17
CA LYS A 68 0.86 -7.50 -1.94
C LYS A 68 1.99 -6.53 -1.63
N THR A 69 2.68 -6.06 -2.66
CA THR A 69 3.74 -5.08 -2.47
C THR A 69 3.17 -3.79 -1.88
N ILE A 70 2.05 -3.34 -2.41
CA ILE A 70 1.41 -2.14 -1.91
C ILE A 70 0.94 -2.36 -0.47
N ALA A 71 0.36 -3.52 -0.20
CA ALA A 71 -0.12 -3.85 1.13
C ALA A 71 1.02 -3.84 2.15
N GLY A 72 2.17 -4.37 1.75
CA GLY A 72 3.34 -4.37 2.61
C GLY A 72 3.79 -2.96 2.96
N SER A 73 3.72 -2.07 1.99
CA SER A 73 4.09 -0.67 2.22
C SER A 73 3.12 0.00 3.20
N VAL A 74 1.83 -0.28 3.05
CA VAL A 74 0.83 0.28 3.95
C VAL A 74 1.06 -0.20 5.39
N LEU A 75 1.37 -1.48 5.55
CA LEU A 75 1.64 -2.03 6.87
C LEU A 75 2.91 -1.47 7.49
N ALA A 76 3.93 -1.30 6.67
CA ALA A 76 5.18 -0.73 7.16
C ALA A 76 4.95 0.68 7.69
N GLN A 77 4.12 1.44 7.01
CA GLN A 77 3.80 2.79 7.46
C GLN A 77 3.05 2.75 8.79
N ALA A 78 2.08 1.86 8.89
CA ALA A 78 1.30 1.75 10.12
C ALA A 78 2.20 1.41 11.30
N ASN A 79 3.13 0.49 11.09
CA ASN A 79 4.05 0.11 12.16
C ASN A 79 4.96 1.23 12.56
N LYS A 80 5.41 2.03 11.60
CA LYS A 80 6.27 3.13 11.90
C LYS A 80 5.58 4.20 12.70
N GLU A 81 4.30 4.36 12.54
CA GLU A 81 3.56 5.38 13.22
C GLU A 81 3.23 5.04 14.66
N ARG A 82 3.48 3.85 15.07
CA ARG A 82 3.28 3.42 16.43
C ARG A 82 4.56 3.53 17.19
#